data_8d3c29358bf6686a1736fa66b27dcd1f
#
_entry.id   8d3c29358bf6686a1736fa66b27dcd1f
#
_cell.length_a   1.000
_cell.length_b   1.000
_cell.length_c   1.000
_cell.angle_alpha   90.00
_cell.angle_beta   90.00
_cell.angle_gamma   90.00
#
_symmetry.space_group_name_H-M   'P 1'
#
loop_
_entity.id
_entity.type
_entity.pdbx_description
1 polymer ?
#
loop_
_entity_poly.entity_id
_entity_poly.type
_entity_poly.pdbx_seq_one_letter_code
_entity_poly.pdbx_strand_id
1 'polypeptide(L)'
;QDGNAVSNTYTLNFSYGLGFVADGTGILMNNELDDFTAKPGAANAFGLVGFEANLPGPNKRPLSSMTPTIVLKDGEPVLVTGSPGGSRIITAVLQVIVNVLDFKMPVNEAVGAPRLHHQWRPEDVFVEPGFDADTLADLGQRGHKITPTRPGTSANSIAVTDDDVIGAADARTRGALAVGH
;
A
#
# COMPACT_ATOMS: atom_id res chain seq x y z
N GLN A 1 -21.35 8.11 15.01
CA GLN A 1 -22.74 8.57 15.00
C GLN A 1 -23.07 9.35 13.73
N ASP A 2 -22.11 10.13 13.19
CA ASP A 2 -22.34 11.02 12.07
C ASP A 2 -21.92 10.41 10.70
N GLY A 3 -21.52 9.14 10.66
CA GLY A 3 -21.10 8.44 9.44
C GLY A 3 -19.78 8.96 8.82
N ASN A 4 -19.02 9.79 9.50
CA ASN A 4 -17.76 10.32 9.00
C ASN A 4 -16.71 9.20 8.89
N ALA A 5 -16.03 9.14 7.76
CA ALA A 5 -14.96 8.18 7.48
C ALA A 5 -13.66 8.91 7.12
N VAL A 6 -12.54 8.39 7.61
CA VAL A 6 -11.20 8.93 7.30
C VAL A 6 -10.27 7.78 6.91
N SER A 7 -9.63 7.91 5.76
CA SER A 7 -8.48 7.10 5.38
C SER A 7 -7.25 7.99 5.30
N ASN A 8 -6.24 7.69 6.10
CA ASN A 8 -5.04 8.51 6.17
C ASN A 8 -3.77 7.67 6.03
N THR A 9 -2.89 8.08 5.13
CA THR A 9 -1.52 7.57 5.03
C THR A 9 -0.56 8.68 5.34
N TYR A 10 0.22 8.51 6.41
CA TYR A 10 1.24 9.46 6.84
C TYR A 10 2.62 8.83 6.67
N THR A 11 3.59 9.59 6.17
CA THR A 11 4.92 9.06 5.85
C THR A 11 6.04 10.09 6.07
N LEU A 12 7.24 9.59 6.25
CA LEU A 12 8.51 10.31 6.10
C LEU A 12 9.29 9.79 4.89
N ASN A 13 8.65 9.02 4.00
CA ASN A 13 9.16 8.14 2.95
C ASN A 13 9.79 6.87 3.55
N PHE A 14 10.98 6.89 4.12
CA PHE A 14 11.49 5.76 4.91
C PHE A 14 10.98 5.80 6.35
N SER A 15 11.05 4.66 7.06
CA SER A 15 10.56 4.52 8.45
C SER A 15 11.10 5.59 9.41
N TYR A 16 12.30 6.09 9.14
CA TYR A 16 12.95 7.17 9.91
C TYR A 16 13.42 8.32 8.99
N GLY A 17 12.78 8.48 7.83
CA GLY A 17 13.14 9.50 6.86
C GLY A 17 14.64 9.50 6.54
N LEU A 18 15.30 10.63 6.71
CA LEU A 18 16.77 10.76 6.57
C LEU A 18 17.57 10.14 7.73
N GLY A 19 16.91 9.68 8.81
CA GLY A 19 17.59 9.30 10.04
C GLY A 19 18.29 10.48 10.76
N PHE A 20 17.85 11.69 10.46
CA PHE A 20 18.43 12.94 10.94
C PHE A 20 17.36 13.79 11.66
N VAL A 21 17.72 14.29 12.83
CA VAL A 21 16.87 15.22 13.60
C VAL A 21 17.42 16.63 13.41
N ALA A 22 16.55 17.57 13.05
CA ALA A 22 16.94 18.97 12.91
C ALA A 22 17.35 19.56 14.27
N ASP A 23 18.55 20.14 14.34
CA ASP A 23 19.14 20.64 15.57
C ASP A 23 18.21 21.61 16.32
N GLY A 24 18.06 21.38 17.61
CA GLY A 24 17.27 22.22 18.50
C GLY A 24 15.74 22.10 18.36
N THR A 25 15.23 21.24 17.45
CA THR A 25 13.79 21.14 17.18
C THR A 25 13.16 19.82 17.65
N GLY A 26 13.94 18.75 17.75
CA GLY A 26 13.42 17.39 17.97
C GLY A 26 12.66 16.80 16.77
N ILE A 27 12.64 17.47 15.61
CA ILE A 27 11.90 17.03 14.42
C ILE A 27 12.77 16.08 13.61
N LEU A 28 12.27 14.84 13.41
CA LEU A 28 12.87 13.88 12.50
C LEU A 28 12.55 14.29 11.04
N MET A 29 13.60 14.46 10.23
CA MET A 29 13.45 14.93 8.86
C MET A 29 13.05 13.80 7.92
N ASN A 30 12.12 14.10 7.00
CA ASN A 30 11.73 13.17 5.93
C ASN A 30 12.80 13.07 4.84
N ASN A 31 12.68 12.06 3.97
CA ASN A 31 13.45 11.92 2.73
C ASN A 31 12.55 11.86 1.48
N GLU A 32 11.45 12.59 1.48
CA GLU A 32 10.45 12.61 0.39
C GLU A 32 10.99 13.10 -0.96
N LEU A 33 12.15 13.75 -0.99
CA LEU A 33 12.81 14.13 -2.24
C LEU A 33 13.19 12.92 -3.10
N ASP A 34 13.30 11.71 -2.52
CA ASP A 34 13.53 10.45 -3.25
C ASP A 34 12.33 10.06 -4.15
N ASP A 35 11.14 10.58 -3.88
CA ASP A 35 9.97 10.36 -4.72
C ASP A 35 10.01 11.17 -6.03
N PHE A 36 10.87 12.17 -6.15
CA PHE A 36 11.22 12.76 -7.43
C PHE A 36 12.17 11.87 -8.22
N THR A 37 12.18 12.05 -9.53
CA THR A 37 13.16 11.43 -10.42
C THR A 37 14.51 12.14 -10.26
N ALA A 38 15.45 11.54 -9.56
CA ALA A 38 16.79 12.10 -9.43
C ALA A 38 17.57 12.07 -10.76
N LYS A 39 17.35 11.01 -11.55
CA LYS A 39 17.92 10.82 -12.89
C LYS A 39 16.94 10.07 -13.77
N PRO A 40 16.53 10.61 -14.94
CA PRO A 40 15.64 9.93 -15.86
C PRO A 40 16.14 8.53 -16.23
N GLY A 41 15.26 7.54 -16.17
CA GLY A 41 15.57 6.14 -16.45
C GLY A 41 16.27 5.39 -15.33
N ALA A 42 16.67 6.03 -14.24
CA ALA A 42 17.20 5.35 -13.05
C ALA A 42 16.09 5.01 -12.05
N ALA A 43 16.29 3.91 -11.31
CA ALA A 43 15.39 3.52 -10.24
C ALA A 43 15.66 4.36 -8.97
N ASN A 44 14.57 4.70 -8.23
CA ASN A 44 14.67 5.25 -6.88
C ASN A 44 14.86 4.13 -5.85
N ALA A 45 14.83 4.46 -4.56
CA ALA A 45 15.00 3.50 -3.47
C ALA A 45 13.93 2.40 -3.42
N PHE A 46 12.74 2.63 -3.99
CA PHE A 46 11.68 1.62 -4.13
C PHE A 46 11.73 0.85 -5.46
N GLY A 47 12.77 1.07 -6.27
CA GLY A 47 12.91 0.45 -7.59
C GLY A 47 12.02 1.08 -8.67
N LEU A 48 11.34 2.20 -8.37
CA LEU A 48 10.53 2.92 -9.35
C LEU A 48 11.41 3.70 -10.32
N VAL A 49 11.17 3.50 -11.61
CA VAL A 49 11.88 4.20 -12.69
C VAL A 49 11.06 5.40 -13.13
N GLY A 50 11.59 6.60 -12.94
CA GLY A 50 10.96 7.85 -13.32
C GLY A 50 11.65 8.52 -14.51
N PHE A 51 10.96 9.50 -15.09
CA PHE A 51 11.39 10.26 -16.25
C PHE A 51 11.20 11.77 -16.01
N GLU A 52 11.35 12.57 -17.07
CA GLU A 52 11.40 14.03 -17.03
C GLU A 52 10.19 14.68 -16.36
N ALA A 53 8.99 14.08 -16.49
CA ALA A 53 7.76 14.63 -15.91
C ALA A 53 7.84 14.75 -14.38
N ASN A 54 8.57 13.86 -13.73
CA ASN A 54 8.74 13.83 -12.28
C ASN A 54 10.08 14.39 -11.78
N LEU A 55 10.81 15.15 -12.60
CA LEU A 55 12.00 15.87 -12.14
C LEU A 55 11.63 16.97 -11.13
N PRO A 56 12.48 17.23 -10.11
CA PRO A 56 12.24 18.33 -9.19
C PRO A 56 12.26 19.68 -9.90
N GLY A 57 11.47 20.61 -9.41
CA GLY A 57 11.39 21.98 -9.95
C GLY A 57 10.53 22.87 -9.08
N PRO A 58 10.54 24.19 -9.34
CA PRO A 58 9.71 25.12 -8.58
C PRO A 58 8.22 24.77 -8.62
N ASN A 59 7.57 24.78 -7.46
CA ASN A 59 6.14 24.47 -7.28
C ASN A 59 5.71 23.06 -7.73
N LYS A 60 6.63 22.14 -7.94
CA LYS A 60 6.33 20.73 -8.22
C LYS A 60 6.18 19.92 -6.93
N ARG A 61 5.25 18.97 -6.98
CA ARG A 61 5.13 17.88 -6.02
C ARG A 61 5.66 16.61 -6.65
N PRO A 62 6.34 15.72 -5.88
CA PRO A 62 6.72 14.41 -6.40
C PRO A 62 5.49 13.54 -6.65
N LEU A 63 5.66 12.47 -7.40
CA LEU A 63 4.67 11.39 -7.42
C LEU A 63 4.53 10.82 -6.00
N SER A 64 3.38 10.21 -5.71
CA SER A 64 3.17 9.47 -4.47
C SER A 64 2.48 8.15 -4.78
N SER A 65 2.94 7.08 -4.15
CA SER A 65 2.27 5.77 -4.16
C SER A 65 1.26 5.61 -3.02
N MET A 66 1.13 6.58 -2.14
CA MET A 66 0.12 6.56 -1.07
C MET A 66 -1.28 6.51 -1.66
N THR A 67 -2.06 5.54 -1.20
CA THR A 67 -3.38 5.22 -1.72
C THR A 67 -4.39 5.05 -0.57
N PRO A 68 -4.56 6.08 0.30
CA PRO A 68 -5.64 6.04 1.27
C PRO A 68 -6.97 6.08 0.51
N THR A 69 -7.85 5.10 0.76
CA THR A 69 -9.04 4.89 -0.08
C THR A 69 -10.29 4.75 0.78
N ILE A 70 -11.37 5.41 0.35
CA ILE A 70 -12.73 5.18 0.83
C ILE A 70 -13.56 4.74 -0.37
N VAL A 71 -14.19 3.59 -0.27
CA VAL A 71 -15.12 3.09 -1.29
C VAL A 71 -16.53 3.39 -0.86
N LEU A 72 -17.30 4.00 -1.74
CA LEU A 72 -18.71 4.32 -1.54
C LEU A 72 -19.58 3.42 -2.40
N LYS A 73 -20.72 3.02 -1.86
CA LYS A 73 -21.82 2.42 -2.59
C LYS A 73 -23.10 3.21 -2.29
N ASP A 74 -23.74 3.69 -3.33
CA ASP A 74 -24.95 4.52 -3.24
C ASP A 74 -24.79 5.78 -2.35
N GLY A 75 -23.54 6.29 -2.29
CA GLY A 75 -23.19 7.48 -1.49
C GLY A 75 -22.68 7.19 -0.08
N GLU A 76 -22.82 5.96 0.41
CA GLU A 76 -22.41 5.55 1.76
C GLU A 76 -21.07 4.80 1.76
N PRO A 77 -20.19 5.02 2.75
CA PRO A 77 -18.94 4.27 2.88
C PRO A 77 -19.21 2.77 3.10
N VAL A 78 -18.56 1.91 2.30
CA VAL A 78 -18.62 0.45 2.47
C VAL A 78 -17.26 -0.15 2.81
N LEU A 79 -16.17 0.55 2.46
CA LEU A 79 -14.81 0.11 2.79
C LEU A 79 -13.90 1.33 2.95
N VAL A 80 -13.13 1.36 4.02
CA VAL A 80 -12.06 2.32 4.26
C VAL A 80 -10.78 1.53 4.39
N THR A 81 -9.75 1.84 3.59
CA THR A 81 -8.51 1.06 3.57
C THR A 81 -7.30 1.92 3.22
N GLY A 82 -6.13 1.46 3.59
CA GLY A 82 -4.85 2.08 3.31
C GLY A 82 -3.71 1.21 3.81
N SER A 83 -2.50 1.45 3.32
CA SER A 83 -1.33 0.65 3.67
C SER A 83 -0.05 1.48 3.62
N PRO A 84 0.96 1.23 4.46
CA PRO A 84 2.35 1.55 4.16
C PRO A 84 2.93 0.53 3.15
N GLY A 85 4.11 0.81 2.57
CA GLY A 85 4.82 -0.17 1.75
C GLY A 85 5.45 0.37 0.46
N GLY A 86 5.66 1.67 0.33
CA GLY A 86 6.22 2.30 -0.87
C GLY A 86 5.37 1.99 -2.11
N SER A 87 6.01 1.59 -3.21
CA SER A 87 5.32 1.23 -4.46
C SER A 87 4.29 0.10 -4.32
N ARG A 88 4.45 -0.77 -3.32
CA ARG A 88 3.55 -1.90 -3.06
C ARG A 88 2.20 -1.49 -2.47
N ILE A 89 2.07 -0.25 -1.99
CA ILE A 89 0.82 0.27 -1.41
C ILE A 89 -0.34 0.11 -2.40
N ILE A 90 -0.13 0.51 -3.66
CA ILE A 90 -1.16 0.51 -4.70
C ILE A 90 -1.74 -0.89 -4.90
N THR A 91 -0.87 -1.89 -5.06
CA THR A 91 -1.30 -3.28 -5.29
C THR A 91 -1.88 -3.92 -4.03
N ALA A 92 -1.40 -3.57 -2.84
CA ALA A 92 -1.96 -4.05 -1.58
C ALA A 92 -3.40 -3.56 -1.38
N VAL A 93 -3.63 -2.26 -1.56
CA VAL A 93 -4.96 -1.64 -1.43
C VAL A 93 -5.91 -2.19 -2.50
N LEU A 94 -5.45 -2.30 -3.76
CA LEU A 94 -6.25 -2.89 -4.84
C LEU A 94 -6.73 -4.31 -4.48
N GLN A 95 -5.82 -5.18 -4.00
CA GLN A 95 -6.18 -6.56 -3.67
C GLN A 95 -7.16 -6.64 -2.50
N VAL A 96 -7.02 -5.81 -1.48
CA VAL A 96 -8.01 -5.74 -0.39
C VAL A 96 -9.38 -5.33 -0.93
N ILE A 97 -9.45 -4.32 -1.80
CA ILE A 97 -10.70 -3.86 -2.41
C ILE A 97 -11.35 -4.99 -3.22
N VAL A 98 -10.60 -5.65 -4.11
CA VAL A 98 -11.09 -6.76 -4.95
C VAL A 98 -11.54 -7.94 -4.08
N ASN A 99 -10.76 -8.31 -3.06
CA ASN A 99 -11.11 -9.39 -2.15
C ASN A 99 -12.44 -9.11 -1.42
N VAL A 100 -12.63 -7.91 -0.90
CA VAL A 100 -13.86 -7.55 -0.19
C VAL A 100 -15.03 -7.38 -1.16
N LEU A 101 -14.86 -6.63 -2.26
CA LEU A 101 -15.98 -6.22 -3.10
C LEU A 101 -16.35 -7.25 -4.16
N ASP A 102 -15.38 -7.90 -4.79
CA ASP A 102 -15.63 -8.87 -5.87
C ASP A 102 -15.74 -10.29 -5.33
N PHE A 103 -14.75 -10.73 -4.52
CA PHE A 103 -14.73 -12.07 -3.94
C PHE A 103 -15.56 -12.22 -2.67
N LYS A 104 -16.12 -11.12 -2.13
CA LYS A 104 -16.98 -11.12 -0.92
C LYS A 104 -16.31 -11.70 0.31
N MET A 105 -14.99 -11.58 0.40
CA MET A 105 -14.25 -12.01 1.57
C MET A 105 -14.56 -11.12 2.77
N PRO A 106 -14.69 -11.66 3.98
CA PRO A 106 -14.67 -10.87 5.21
C PRO A 106 -13.43 -9.99 5.26
N VAL A 107 -13.55 -8.77 5.76
CA VAL A 107 -12.45 -7.78 5.71
C VAL A 107 -11.18 -8.26 6.42
N ASN A 108 -11.30 -9.01 7.51
CA ASN A 108 -10.18 -9.60 8.21
C ASN A 108 -9.44 -10.66 7.37
N GLU A 109 -10.17 -11.47 6.62
CA GLU A 109 -9.59 -12.44 5.69
C GLU A 109 -8.95 -11.75 4.49
N ALA A 110 -9.63 -10.75 3.92
CA ALA A 110 -9.11 -9.95 2.81
C ALA A 110 -7.79 -9.24 3.15
N VAL A 111 -7.69 -8.69 4.37
CA VAL A 111 -6.48 -8.06 4.90
C VAL A 111 -5.39 -9.11 5.15
N GLY A 112 -5.74 -10.31 5.63
CA GLY A 112 -4.80 -11.40 5.92
C GLY A 112 -4.31 -12.15 4.68
N ALA A 113 -5.03 -12.09 3.56
CA ALA A 113 -4.72 -12.84 2.34
C ALA A 113 -3.31 -12.57 1.81
N PRO A 114 -2.63 -13.58 1.23
CA PRO A 114 -1.35 -13.37 0.56
C PRO A 114 -1.46 -12.34 -0.55
N ARG A 115 -0.43 -11.53 -0.72
CA ARG A 115 -0.39 -10.46 -1.73
C ARG A 115 0.66 -10.71 -2.77
N LEU A 116 0.36 -10.25 -3.99
CA LEU A 116 1.33 -10.16 -5.07
C LEU A 116 1.57 -8.69 -5.44
N HIS A 117 2.72 -8.41 -6.05
CA HIS A 117 3.08 -7.08 -6.50
C HIS A 117 3.83 -7.13 -7.82
N HIS A 118 3.44 -6.26 -8.74
CA HIS A 118 4.16 -6.00 -9.98
C HIS A 118 4.14 -4.50 -10.26
N GLN A 119 5.27 -3.93 -10.63
CA GLN A 119 5.42 -2.47 -10.84
C GLN A 119 6.05 -2.12 -12.19
N TRP A 120 5.88 -2.98 -13.22
CA TRP A 120 6.48 -2.84 -14.54
C TRP A 120 7.99 -3.09 -14.55
N ARG A 121 8.76 -2.40 -13.76
CA ARG A 121 10.21 -2.60 -13.61
C ARG A 121 10.58 -2.71 -12.13
N PRO A 122 11.35 -3.77 -11.78
CA PRO A 122 11.69 -4.94 -12.59
C PRO A 122 10.43 -5.71 -13.05
N GLU A 123 10.57 -6.51 -14.12
CA GLU A 123 9.50 -7.39 -14.65
C GLU A 123 9.29 -8.64 -13.77
N ASP A 124 9.31 -8.46 -12.46
CA ASP A 124 9.12 -9.53 -11.48
C ASP A 124 7.72 -9.41 -10.87
N VAL A 125 7.02 -10.54 -10.79
CA VAL A 125 5.84 -10.66 -9.94
C VAL A 125 6.31 -11.13 -8.56
N PHE A 126 6.37 -10.22 -7.62
CA PHE A 126 6.70 -10.54 -6.24
C PHE A 126 5.49 -11.16 -5.56
N VAL A 127 5.66 -12.31 -4.93
CA VAL A 127 4.57 -13.05 -4.27
C VAL A 127 4.91 -13.34 -2.82
N GLU A 128 3.95 -13.09 -1.92
CA GLU A 128 4.04 -13.52 -0.53
C GLU A 128 3.82 -15.04 -0.41
N PRO A 129 4.29 -15.69 0.66
CA PRO A 129 3.94 -17.08 0.95
C PRO A 129 2.41 -17.24 1.11
N GLY A 130 1.88 -18.37 0.63
CA GLY A 130 0.46 -18.72 0.80
C GLY A 130 -0.33 -18.84 -0.50
N PHE A 131 0.24 -18.47 -1.65
CA PHE A 131 -0.35 -18.82 -2.95
C PHE A 131 -0.20 -20.31 -3.22
N ASP A 132 -1.22 -20.90 -3.83
CA ASP A 132 -1.15 -22.29 -4.26
C ASP A 132 -0.16 -22.50 -5.43
N ALA A 133 0.39 -23.69 -5.53
CA ALA A 133 1.42 -24.01 -6.51
C ALA A 133 0.90 -23.96 -7.95
N ASP A 134 -0.36 -24.31 -8.18
CA ASP A 134 -0.96 -24.35 -9.52
C ASP A 134 -1.19 -22.93 -10.05
N THR A 135 -1.65 -22.02 -9.20
CA THR A 135 -1.75 -20.57 -9.54
C THR A 135 -0.39 -19.99 -9.91
N LEU A 136 0.66 -20.30 -9.14
CA LEU A 136 2.00 -19.80 -9.45
C LEU A 136 2.55 -20.42 -10.75
N ALA A 137 2.27 -21.70 -11.01
CA ALA A 137 2.66 -22.37 -12.24
C ALA A 137 1.93 -21.79 -13.46
N ASP A 138 0.64 -21.50 -13.37
CA ASP A 138 -0.14 -20.86 -14.45
C ASP A 138 0.38 -19.45 -14.76
N LEU A 139 0.68 -18.65 -13.75
CA LEU A 139 1.30 -17.34 -13.94
C LEU A 139 2.67 -17.46 -14.65
N GLY A 140 3.48 -18.45 -14.26
CA GLY A 140 4.75 -18.74 -14.94
C GLY A 140 4.57 -19.16 -16.40
N GLN A 141 3.59 -19.99 -16.73
CA GLN A 141 3.26 -20.38 -18.10
C GLN A 141 2.79 -19.20 -18.96
N ARG A 142 2.16 -18.20 -18.35
CA ARG A 142 1.78 -16.93 -19.01
C ARG A 142 2.95 -15.99 -19.24
N GLY A 143 4.17 -16.38 -18.85
CA GLY A 143 5.40 -15.61 -19.05
C GLY A 143 5.78 -14.70 -17.88
N HIS A 144 5.10 -14.77 -16.74
CA HIS A 144 5.47 -13.99 -15.57
C HIS A 144 6.65 -14.62 -14.83
N LYS A 145 7.62 -13.80 -14.47
CA LYS A 145 8.73 -14.20 -13.60
C LYS A 145 8.29 -14.09 -12.14
N ILE A 146 8.08 -15.22 -11.49
CA ILE A 146 7.61 -15.26 -10.10
C ILE A 146 8.82 -15.18 -9.16
N THR A 147 8.78 -14.20 -8.25
CA THR A 147 9.84 -13.97 -7.25
C THR A 147 9.23 -13.96 -5.85
N PRO A 148 9.53 -14.97 -5.03
CA PRO A 148 9.09 -14.99 -3.63
C PRO A 148 9.61 -13.78 -2.87
N THR A 149 8.75 -13.18 -2.04
CA THR A 149 9.11 -12.01 -1.23
C THR A 149 8.60 -12.13 0.20
N ARG A 150 9.19 -11.37 1.10
CA ARG A 150 8.61 -11.16 2.43
C ARG A 150 7.51 -10.11 2.35
N PRO A 151 6.49 -10.19 3.24
CA PRO A 151 5.51 -9.13 3.36
C PRO A 151 6.17 -7.77 3.57
N GLY A 152 5.73 -6.79 2.81
CA GLY A 152 6.27 -5.42 2.86
C GLY A 152 5.19 -4.34 2.96
N THR A 153 3.94 -4.76 3.22
CA THR A 153 2.76 -3.89 3.34
C THR A 153 1.98 -4.25 4.59
N SER A 154 1.09 -3.37 5.04
CA SER A 154 0.22 -3.60 6.20
C SER A 154 -1.10 -2.85 5.97
N ALA A 155 -2.08 -3.52 5.37
CA ALA A 155 -3.36 -2.92 5.04
C ALA A 155 -4.30 -2.93 6.25
N ASN A 156 -4.48 -1.78 6.90
CA ASN A 156 -5.50 -1.63 7.93
C ASN A 156 -6.80 -1.16 7.28
N SER A 157 -7.91 -1.82 7.61
CA SER A 157 -9.17 -1.60 6.88
C SER A 157 -10.38 -1.62 7.81
N ILE A 158 -11.44 -0.94 7.37
CA ILE A 158 -12.75 -0.97 8.01
C ILE A 158 -13.76 -1.30 6.92
N ALA A 159 -14.56 -2.35 7.11
CA ALA A 159 -15.75 -2.60 6.31
C ALA A 159 -16.97 -2.07 7.06
N VAL A 160 -17.89 -1.46 6.32
CA VAL A 160 -19.19 -1.00 6.82
C VAL A 160 -20.26 -1.84 6.14
N THR A 161 -21.12 -2.47 6.93
CA THR A 161 -22.27 -3.24 6.50
C THR A 161 -23.54 -2.58 7.01
N ASP A 162 -24.70 -3.12 6.65
CA ASP A 162 -25.99 -2.59 7.13
C ASP A 162 -26.11 -2.69 8.66
N ASP A 163 -25.46 -3.69 9.27
CA ASP A 163 -25.60 -4.00 10.70
C ASP A 163 -24.35 -3.61 11.52
N ASP A 164 -23.15 -3.59 10.92
CA ASP A 164 -21.89 -3.53 11.65
C ASP A 164 -20.81 -2.66 11.00
N VAL A 165 -19.89 -2.15 11.83
CA VAL A 165 -18.62 -1.56 11.42
C VAL A 165 -17.49 -2.46 11.89
N ILE A 166 -16.82 -3.12 10.96
CA ILE A 166 -15.83 -4.17 11.23
C ILE A 166 -14.43 -3.66 10.91
N GLY A 167 -13.60 -3.49 11.94
CA GLY A 167 -12.20 -3.14 11.77
C GLY A 167 -11.30 -4.36 11.62
N ALA A 168 -10.33 -4.30 10.71
CA ALA A 168 -9.30 -5.32 10.51
C ALA A 168 -7.90 -4.70 10.53
N ALA A 169 -7.09 -5.12 11.50
CA ALA A 169 -5.67 -4.77 11.58
C ALA A 169 -4.82 -5.86 10.93
N ASP A 170 -3.83 -5.46 10.13
CA ASP A 170 -2.95 -6.38 9.43
C ASP A 170 -1.90 -6.96 10.39
N ALA A 171 -1.92 -8.28 10.57
CA ALA A 171 -0.98 -9.01 11.41
C ALA A 171 0.49 -8.93 10.96
N ARG A 172 0.76 -8.43 9.75
CA ARG A 172 2.12 -8.17 9.25
C ARG A 172 2.82 -7.06 10.02
N THR A 173 2.05 -6.16 10.63
CA THR A 173 2.60 -5.13 11.55
C THR A 173 2.39 -5.55 12.99
N ARG A 174 3.51 -5.75 13.71
CA ARG A 174 3.46 -6.05 15.14
C ARG A 174 2.79 -4.91 15.92
N GLY A 175 1.76 -5.23 16.68
CA GLY A 175 1.03 -4.27 17.51
C GLY A 175 -0.03 -3.48 16.77
N ALA A 176 -0.32 -3.79 15.49
CA ALA A 176 -1.49 -3.23 14.82
C ALA A 176 -2.78 -3.69 15.52
N LEU A 177 -3.70 -2.75 15.73
CA LEU A 177 -4.97 -3.00 16.42
C LEU A 177 -6.13 -2.39 15.63
N ALA A 178 -7.25 -3.10 15.61
CA ALA A 178 -8.56 -2.54 15.29
C ALA A 178 -9.32 -2.37 16.61
N VAL A 179 -9.75 -1.16 16.89
CA VAL A 179 -10.43 -0.82 18.14
C VAL A 179 -11.80 -0.22 17.82
N GLY A 180 -12.83 -0.77 18.43
CA GLY A 180 -14.20 -0.25 18.37
C GLY A 180 -14.69 0.19 19.76
N HIS A 181 -15.81 0.89 19.82
CA HIS A 181 -16.52 1.31 21.04
C HIS A 181 -18.02 1.36 20.78
#